data_a74da7fbaf8b42fdf4bdb4bfe4636769
#
_entry.id   a74da7fbaf8b42fdf4bdb4bfe4636769
#
_cell.length_a   1.000
_cell.length_b   1.000
_cell.length_c   1.000
_cell.angle_alpha   90.00
_cell.angle_beta   90.00
_cell.angle_gamma   90.00
#
_symmetry.space_group_name_H-M   'P 1'
#
loop_
_entity.id
_entity.type
_entity.pdbx_description
1 polymer ?
#
loop_
_entity_poly.entity_id
_entity_poly.type
_entity_poly.pdbx_seq_one_letter_code
_entity_poly.pdbx_strand_id
1 'polypeptide(L)'
;MFFPATACLVQNKIGAKNAWGFDLSAACSGFLFALQTGATLVESGRYKKVLVIGADKMSSITDYTDRNICILFGDAGSAVLLEPTEDKTLGLQNSILRVDGAGKDALYMLGGGSLNPASHETVDKKWHYIYQDGKAVFKVAVKGMADVSAELMEKSNLKSEDI
;
A
#
# COMPACT_ATOMS: atom_id res chain seq x y z
N MET A 1 12.74 1.54 0.94
CA MET A 1 14.06 2.23 0.87
C MET A 1 13.79 3.70 0.61
N PHE A 2 14.55 4.62 1.24
CA PHE A 2 14.27 6.05 1.02
C PHE A 2 14.96 6.59 -0.24
N PHE A 3 16.09 6.01 -0.60
CA PHE A 3 16.89 6.42 -1.74
C PHE A 3 17.86 5.31 -2.15
N PRO A 4 18.04 5.03 -3.44
CA PRO A 4 17.21 5.47 -4.56
C PRO A 4 15.80 4.86 -4.53
N ALA A 5 14.91 5.29 -5.45
CA ALA A 5 13.59 4.69 -5.59
C ALA A 5 13.70 3.19 -5.87
N THR A 6 12.89 2.37 -5.20
CA THR A 6 12.90 0.92 -5.36
C THR A 6 12.51 0.52 -6.78
N ALA A 7 11.58 1.27 -7.39
CA ALA A 7 11.16 1.08 -8.78
C ALA A 7 12.35 1.11 -9.76
N CYS A 8 13.34 1.99 -9.56
CA CYS A 8 14.54 2.06 -10.41
C CYS A 8 15.38 0.77 -10.31
N LEU A 9 15.53 0.24 -9.09
CA LEU A 9 16.32 -0.97 -8.85
C LEU A 9 15.63 -2.20 -9.47
N VAL A 10 14.32 -2.29 -9.30
CA VAL A 10 13.51 -3.37 -9.91
C VAL A 10 13.59 -3.28 -11.43
N GLN A 11 13.38 -2.07 -12.00
CA GLN A 11 13.46 -1.81 -13.44
C GLN A 11 14.78 -2.32 -14.02
N ASN A 12 15.91 -1.98 -13.40
CA ASN A 12 17.23 -2.46 -13.83
C ASN A 12 17.37 -3.98 -13.70
N LYS A 13 16.92 -4.55 -12.57
CA LYS A 13 17.05 -5.98 -12.27
C LYS A 13 16.27 -6.87 -13.24
N ILE A 14 15.08 -6.42 -13.70
CA ILE A 14 14.28 -7.14 -14.68
C ILE A 14 14.65 -6.82 -16.13
N GLY A 15 15.63 -5.96 -16.35
CA GLY A 15 16.11 -5.60 -17.69
C GLY A 15 15.16 -4.72 -18.50
N ALA A 16 14.21 -4.05 -17.88
CA ALA A 16 13.20 -3.21 -18.55
C ALA A 16 13.78 -1.84 -18.96
N LYS A 17 14.73 -1.83 -19.89
CA LYS A 17 15.55 -0.66 -20.27
C LYS A 17 14.77 0.57 -20.72
N ASN A 18 13.56 0.41 -21.25
CA ASN A 18 12.72 1.49 -21.75
C ASN A 18 11.63 1.91 -20.74
N ALA A 19 11.56 1.25 -19.58
CA ALA A 19 10.60 1.60 -18.54
C ALA A 19 11.16 2.71 -17.64
N TRP A 20 10.26 3.55 -17.18
CA TRP A 20 10.47 4.47 -16.05
C TRP A 20 9.56 4.07 -14.91
N GLY A 21 9.81 4.56 -13.72
CA GLY A 21 9.00 4.21 -12.56
C GLY A 21 9.27 5.12 -11.37
N PHE A 22 8.42 4.99 -10.37
CA PHE A 22 8.50 5.69 -9.09
C PHE A 22 7.92 4.84 -7.98
N ASP A 23 8.28 5.15 -6.74
CA ASP A 23 7.68 4.55 -5.56
C ASP A 23 6.45 5.37 -5.13
N LEU A 24 5.38 4.68 -4.76
CA LEU A 24 4.18 5.26 -4.18
C LEU A 24 4.05 4.79 -2.73
N SER A 25 3.80 5.71 -1.81
CA SER A 25 3.60 5.40 -0.40
C SER A 25 2.19 5.73 0.03
N ALA A 26 1.43 4.71 0.41
CA ALA A 26 0.11 4.83 1.02
C ALA A 26 -0.12 3.69 2.04
N ALA A 27 0.95 3.24 2.68
CA ALA A 27 0.96 2.15 3.66
C ALA A 27 0.15 0.93 3.19
N CYS A 28 -0.72 0.37 4.04
CA CYS A 28 -1.50 -0.85 3.75
C CYS A 28 -2.40 -0.73 2.50
N SER A 29 -2.79 0.47 2.10
CA SER A 29 -3.57 0.73 0.88
C SER A 29 -2.70 1.00 -0.35
N GLY A 30 -1.37 0.95 -0.20
CA GLY A 30 -0.41 1.31 -1.25
C GLY A 30 -0.62 0.56 -2.56
N PHE A 31 -0.87 -0.75 -2.50
CA PHE A 31 -1.14 -1.55 -3.69
C PHE A 31 -2.41 -1.07 -4.44
N LEU A 32 -3.50 -0.80 -3.73
CA LEU A 32 -4.74 -0.32 -4.35
C LEU A 32 -4.56 1.05 -5.00
N PHE A 33 -3.82 1.95 -4.35
CA PHE A 33 -3.52 3.28 -4.90
C PHE A 33 -2.61 3.19 -6.12
N ALA A 34 -1.61 2.30 -6.07
CA ALA A 34 -0.73 2.04 -7.21
C ALA A 34 -1.49 1.38 -8.37
N LEU A 35 -2.42 0.45 -8.07
CA LEU A 35 -3.26 -0.21 -9.07
C LEU A 35 -4.15 0.80 -9.81
N GLN A 36 -4.84 1.69 -9.08
CA GLN A 36 -5.64 2.75 -9.68
C GLN A 36 -4.79 3.72 -10.50
N THR A 37 -3.62 4.09 -10.00
CA THR A 37 -2.67 4.95 -10.73
C THR A 37 -2.22 4.28 -12.01
N GLY A 38 -1.84 3.01 -11.95
CA GLY A 38 -1.43 2.22 -13.10
C GLY A 38 -2.53 2.06 -14.14
N ALA A 39 -3.77 1.78 -13.70
CA ALA A 39 -4.93 1.69 -14.57
C ALA A 39 -5.15 3.02 -15.32
N THR A 40 -5.13 4.15 -14.61
CA THR A 40 -5.25 5.48 -15.22
C THR A 40 -4.17 5.75 -16.27
N LEU A 41 -2.93 5.31 -16.04
CA LEU A 41 -1.85 5.44 -17.01
C LEU A 41 -2.11 4.62 -18.29
N VAL A 42 -2.66 3.41 -18.17
CA VAL A 42 -3.06 2.58 -19.32
C VAL A 42 -4.28 3.19 -20.05
N GLU A 43 -5.31 3.58 -19.31
CA GLU A 43 -6.55 4.19 -19.83
C GLU A 43 -6.31 5.50 -20.57
N SER A 44 -5.26 6.24 -20.21
CA SER A 44 -4.83 7.45 -20.93
C SER A 44 -4.40 7.16 -22.38
N GLY A 45 -4.22 5.89 -22.76
CA GLY A 45 -3.71 5.45 -24.06
C GLY A 45 -2.22 5.71 -24.28
N ARG A 46 -1.54 6.38 -23.34
CA ARG A 46 -0.12 6.74 -23.48
C ARG A 46 0.82 5.57 -23.19
N TYR A 47 0.41 4.65 -22.30
CA TYR A 47 1.20 3.49 -21.92
C TYR A 47 0.42 2.21 -22.19
N LYS A 48 1.09 1.24 -22.81
CA LYS A 48 0.49 -0.06 -23.19
C LYS A 48 0.74 -1.14 -22.13
N LYS A 49 1.75 -0.94 -21.27
CA LYS A 49 2.14 -1.90 -20.23
C LYS A 49 2.57 -1.13 -18.99
N VAL A 50 1.91 -1.42 -17.87
CA VAL A 50 2.25 -0.86 -16.56
C VAL A 50 2.39 -1.99 -15.57
N LEU A 51 3.58 -2.14 -14.98
CA LEU A 51 3.83 -3.12 -13.93
C LEU A 51 3.58 -2.44 -12.57
N VAL A 52 2.59 -2.92 -11.85
CA VAL A 52 2.27 -2.50 -10.47
C VAL A 52 2.83 -3.53 -9.51
N ILE A 53 3.64 -3.08 -8.55
CA ILE A 53 4.31 -3.94 -7.57
C ILE A 53 3.90 -3.50 -6.18
N GLY A 54 3.41 -4.44 -5.37
CA GLY A 54 3.23 -4.27 -3.93
C GLY A 54 4.32 -5.07 -3.20
N ALA A 55 5.10 -4.41 -2.35
CA ALA A 55 6.14 -5.08 -1.59
C ALA A 55 6.38 -4.38 -0.25
N ASP A 56 6.34 -5.16 0.81
CA ASP A 56 6.56 -4.70 2.17
C ASP A 56 7.56 -5.58 2.89
N LYS A 57 8.55 -4.96 3.55
CA LYS A 57 9.48 -5.63 4.45
C LYS A 57 9.22 -5.19 5.88
N MET A 58 8.12 -5.68 6.43
CA MET A 58 7.63 -5.33 7.77
C MET A 58 8.51 -5.90 8.88
N SER A 59 9.21 -7.02 8.62
CA SER A 59 10.14 -7.62 9.59
C SER A 59 11.24 -6.66 10.07
N SER A 60 11.60 -5.67 9.26
CA SER A 60 12.65 -4.70 9.61
C SER A 60 12.19 -3.62 10.60
N ILE A 61 10.88 -3.43 10.77
CA ILE A 61 10.28 -2.41 11.64
C ILE A 61 9.29 -2.99 12.66
N THR A 62 9.26 -4.30 12.80
CA THR A 62 8.44 -5.03 13.79
C THR A 62 9.27 -5.32 15.03
N ASP A 63 8.83 -4.86 16.21
CA ASP A 63 9.43 -5.28 17.48
C ASP A 63 8.95 -6.70 17.84
N TYR A 64 9.80 -7.68 17.64
CA TYR A 64 9.49 -9.09 17.99
C TYR A 64 9.41 -9.36 19.49
N THR A 65 9.73 -8.39 20.34
CA THR A 65 9.53 -8.46 21.80
C THR A 65 8.14 -7.96 22.23
N ASP A 66 7.42 -7.24 21.34
CA ASP A 66 6.04 -6.80 21.59
C ASP A 66 5.05 -7.84 21.03
N ARG A 67 4.37 -8.55 21.93
CA ARG A 67 3.42 -9.61 21.59
C ARG A 67 2.14 -9.08 20.91
N ASN A 68 1.85 -7.79 21.00
CA ASN A 68 0.70 -7.19 20.32
C ASN A 68 0.98 -6.92 18.83
N ILE A 69 2.26 -6.82 18.45
CA ILE A 69 2.70 -6.42 17.11
C ILE A 69 3.32 -7.59 16.35
N CYS A 70 4.14 -8.42 17.02
CA CYS A 70 5.03 -9.38 16.37
C CYS A 70 4.32 -10.44 15.52
N ILE A 71 3.03 -10.68 15.74
CA ILE A 71 2.22 -11.67 15.01
C ILE A 71 1.37 -11.04 13.87
N LEU A 72 1.35 -9.71 13.76
CA LEU A 72 0.42 -9.00 12.85
C LEU A 72 1.02 -8.70 11.48
N PHE A 73 2.33 -8.49 11.42
CA PHE A 73 3.00 -7.99 10.22
C PHE A 73 4.00 -9.01 9.69
N GLY A 74 4.04 -9.17 8.38
CA GLY A 74 4.96 -10.04 7.68
C GLY A 74 5.50 -9.41 6.40
N ASP A 75 6.51 -10.05 5.82
CA ASP A 75 7.12 -9.64 4.57
C ASP A 75 6.38 -10.28 3.40
N ALA A 76 6.09 -9.50 2.38
CA ALA A 76 5.49 -10.00 1.15
C ALA A 76 5.87 -9.13 -0.05
N GLY A 77 5.76 -9.70 -1.25
CA GLY A 77 5.91 -8.98 -2.50
C GLY A 77 5.13 -9.68 -3.62
N SER A 78 4.40 -8.90 -4.39
CA SER A 78 3.68 -9.39 -5.56
C SER A 78 3.63 -8.32 -6.66
N ALA A 79 3.24 -8.71 -7.87
CA ALA A 79 3.13 -7.78 -8.97
C ALA A 79 2.00 -8.17 -9.92
N VAL A 80 1.39 -7.18 -10.56
CA VAL A 80 0.44 -7.35 -11.66
C VAL A 80 0.88 -6.52 -12.85
N LEU A 81 0.71 -7.05 -14.05
CA LEU A 81 0.91 -6.34 -15.30
C LEU A 81 -0.44 -5.86 -15.84
N LEU A 82 -0.57 -4.57 -16.04
CA LEU A 82 -1.75 -3.94 -16.63
C LEU A 82 -1.50 -3.69 -18.11
N GLU A 83 -2.49 -4.06 -18.93
CA GLU A 83 -2.52 -3.84 -20.38
C GLU A 83 -3.93 -3.37 -20.77
N PRO A 84 -4.08 -2.64 -21.90
CA PRO A 84 -5.41 -2.29 -22.41
C PRO A 84 -6.16 -3.53 -22.87
N THR A 85 -7.49 -3.52 -22.71
CA THR A 85 -8.40 -4.55 -23.25
C THR A 85 -9.59 -3.90 -23.94
N GLU A 86 -10.08 -4.55 -25.00
CA GLU A 86 -11.34 -4.17 -25.64
C GLU A 86 -12.56 -4.76 -24.92
N ASP A 87 -12.36 -5.81 -24.13
CA ASP A 87 -13.41 -6.43 -23.34
C ASP A 87 -13.71 -5.57 -22.08
N LYS A 88 -14.86 -4.93 -22.10
CA LYS A 88 -15.33 -4.06 -21.02
C LYS A 88 -15.70 -4.79 -19.73
N THR A 89 -15.76 -6.10 -19.75
CA THR A 89 -16.05 -6.93 -18.56
C THR A 89 -14.80 -7.32 -17.78
N LEU A 90 -13.62 -7.08 -18.35
CA LEU A 90 -12.33 -7.41 -17.74
C LEU A 90 -11.63 -6.19 -17.16
N GLY A 91 -10.71 -6.45 -16.23
CA GLY A 91 -9.84 -5.44 -15.63
C GLY A 91 -10.46 -4.71 -14.44
N LEU A 92 -9.92 -3.53 -14.12
CA LEU A 92 -10.39 -2.69 -13.02
C LEU A 92 -11.68 -1.97 -13.40
N GLN A 93 -12.81 -2.41 -12.89
CA GLN A 93 -14.14 -1.88 -13.22
C GLN A 93 -14.46 -0.60 -12.44
N ASN A 94 -14.31 -0.67 -11.13
CA ASN A 94 -14.58 0.43 -10.21
C ASN A 94 -13.58 0.43 -9.06
N SER A 95 -13.42 1.58 -8.45
CA SER A 95 -12.65 1.72 -7.20
C SER A 95 -13.21 2.84 -6.33
N ILE A 96 -12.96 2.72 -5.03
CA ILE A 96 -13.17 3.78 -4.05
C ILE A 96 -11.91 3.82 -3.19
N LEU A 97 -11.21 4.94 -3.20
CA LEU A 97 -10.01 5.18 -2.41
C LEU A 97 -10.30 6.27 -1.38
N ARG A 98 -9.90 6.04 -0.13
CA ARG A 98 -10.11 6.98 0.98
C ARG A 98 -8.87 7.07 1.86
N VAL A 99 -8.70 8.21 2.51
CA VAL A 99 -7.65 8.47 3.50
C VAL A 99 -8.28 9.19 4.68
N ASP A 100 -7.92 8.79 5.88
CA ASP A 100 -8.24 9.52 7.11
C ASP A 100 -6.97 9.75 7.94
N GLY A 101 -6.46 10.97 7.88
CA GLY A 101 -5.26 11.38 8.63
C GLY A 101 -5.52 11.65 10.12
N ALA A 102 -6.78 11.68 10.57
CA ALA A 102 -7.11 11.89 11.98
C ALA A 102 -6.66 10.71 12.86
N GLY A 103 -6.53 9.52 12.29
CA GLY A 103 -6.06 8.31 12.97
C GLY A 103 -4.55 8.17 13.17
N LYS A 104 -3.76 9.21 12.89
CA LYS A 104 -2.28 9.16 12.90
C LYS A 104 -1.66 8.67 14.21
N ASP A 105 -2.30 8.91 15.34
CA ASP A 105 -1.77 8.55 16.66
C ASP A 105 -2.07 7.08 17.06
N ALA A 106 -2.86 6.36 16.25
CA ALA A 106 -3.22 4.97 16.52
C ALA A 106 -2.29 3.95 15.84
N LEU A 107 -1.61 4.33 14.74
CA LEU A 107 -0.68 3.44 14.02
C LEU A 107 0.39 4.29 13.34
N TYR A 108 1.64 4.18 13.80
CA TYR A 108 2.74 4.98 13.29
C TYR A 108 4.12 4.35 13.59
N MET A 109 5.15 4.88 12.96
CA MET A 109 6.56 4.71 13.32
C MET A 109 7.15 6.10 13.58
N LEU A 110 7.63 6.35 14.79
CA LEU A 110 8.02 7.68 15.25
C LEU A 110 9.38 8.14 14.72
N GLY A 111 10.34 7.23 14.64
CA GLY A 111 11.73 7.52 14.27
C GLY A 111 12.07 7.12 12.83
N GLY A 112 13.17 7.66 12.32
CA GLY A 112 13.72 7.34 11.01
C GLY A 112 13.24 8.23 9.87
N GLY A 113 12.26 9.10 10.10
CA GLY A 113 11.81 10.11 9.13
C GLY A 113 12.46 11.47 9.38
N SER A 114 12.05 12.48 8.60
CA SER A 114 12.59 13.85 8.70
C SER A 114 12.24 14.55 10.01
N LEU A 115 11.12 14.21 10.65
CA LEU A 115 10.73 14.79 11.95
C LEU A 115 11.64 14.30 13.08
N ASN A 116 11.96 13.02 13.11
CA ASN A 116 12.83 12.38 14.08
C ASN A 116 13.90 11.55 13.34
N PRO A 117 14.96 12.16 12.82
CA PRO A 117 16.02 11.44 12.11
C PRO A 117 16.67 10.38 13.01
N ALA A 118 17.27 9.38 12.39
CA ALA A 118 17.95 8.31 13.10
C ALA A 118 19.09 8.86 13.97
N SER A 119 19.11 8.49 15.24
CA SER A 119 20.12 8.84 16.23
C SER A 119 20.25 7.72 17.29
N HIS A 120 21.30 7.76 18.11
CA HIS A 120 21.40 6.81 19.23
C HIS A 120 20.17 6.89 20.13
N GLU A 121 19.68 8.10 20.43
CA GLU A 121 18.49 8.31 21.25
C GLU A 121 17.24 7.63 20.63
N THR A 122 16.99 7.81 19.34
CA THR A 122 15.81 7.23 18.69
C THR A 122 15.88 5.71 18.59
N VAL A 123 17.09 5.14 18.48
CA VAL A 123 17.32 3.69 18.52
C VAL A 123 17.09 3.16 19.94
N ASP A 124 17.68 3.77 20.97
CA ASP A 124 17.55 3.35 22.37
C ASP A 124 16.09 3.40 22.83
N LYS A 125 15.32 4.38 22.36
CA LYS A 125 13.89 4.53 22.61
C LYS A 125 13.01 3.63 21.74
N LYS A 126 13.58 2.79 20.89
CA LYS A 126 12.83 1.90 19.99
C LYS A 126 11.86 2.60 19.03
N TRP A 127 12.09 3.87 18.68
CA TRP A 127 11.19 4.65 17.83
C TRP A 127 11.18 4.19 16.35
N HIS A 128 12.08 3.29 15.97
CA HIS A 128 12.17 2.70 14.63
C HIS A 128 11.27 1.48 14.45
N TYR A 129 10.48 1.13 15.47
CA TYR A 129 9.46 0.09 15.39
C TYR A 129 8.07 0.67 15.25
N ILE A 130 7.17 -0.10 14.65
CA ILE A 130 5.76 0.26 14.54
C ILE A 130 5.12 0.26 15.92
N TYR A 131 4.37 1.31 16.21
CA TYR A 131 3.43 1.39 17.32
C TYR A 131 2.00 1.21 16.80
N GLN A 132 1.17 0.47 17.54
CA GLN A 132 -0.25 0.29 17.22
C GLN A 132 -1.11 0.27 18.49
N ASP A 133 -2.13 1.14 18.53
CA ASP A 133 -3.30 0.94 19.41
C ASP A 133 -4.27 -0.02 18.69
N GLY A 134 -4.16 -1.31 19.00
CA GLY A 134 -4.93 -2.35 18.33
C GLY A 134 -6.44 -2.17 18.44
N LYS A 135 -6.97 -1.62 19.55
CA LYS A 135 -8.41 -1.40 19.73
C LYS A 135 -8.91 -0.26 18.85
N ALA A 136 -8.19 0.86 18.82
CA ALA A 136 -8.53 2.00 18.00
C ALA A 136 -8.48 1.63 16.50
N VAL A 137 -7.39 0.99 16.07
CA VAL A 137 -7.22 0.53 14.67
C VAL A 137 -8.30 -0.46 14.27
N PHE A 138 -8.58 -1.47 15.08
CA PHE A 138 -9.60 -2.49 14.79
C PHE A 138 -10.98 -1.86 14.58
N LYS A 139 -11.40 -0.96 15.47
CA LYS A 139 -12.71 -0.30 15.39
C LYS A 139 -12.88 0.47 14.08
N VAL A 140 -11.87 1.23 13.69
CA VAL A 140 -11.91 2.05 12.46
C VAL A 140 -11.81 1.16 11.22
N ALA A 141 -10.92 0.16 11.23
CA ALA A 141 -10.71 -0.73 10.10
C ALA A 141 -11.97 -1.55 9.76
N VAL A 142 -12.58 -2.20 10.76
CA VAL A 142 -13.79 -3.03 10.54
C VAL A 142 -14.92 -2.19 9.97
N LYS A 143 -15.21 -1.03 10.57
CA LYS A 143 -16.26 -0.16 10.06
C LYS A 143 -15.93 0.41 8.69
N GLY A 144 -14.74 0.96 8.50
CA GLY A 144 -14.33 1.60 7.25
C GLY A 144 -14.29 0.62 6.07
N MET A 145 -13.79 -0.59 6.28
CA MET A 145 -13.79 -1.62 5.23
C MET A 145 -15.20 -2.06 4.87
N ALA A 146 -16.09 -2.25 5.86
CA ALA A 146 -17.48 -2.61 5.59
C ALA A 146 -18.20 -1.50 4.81
N ASP A 147 -18.08 -0.26 5.26
CA ASP A 147 -18.73 0.89 4.63
C ASP A 147 -18.27 1.09 3.17
N VAL A 148 -16.95 1.04 2.92
CA VAL A 148 -16.41 1.22 1.55
C VAL A 148 -16.74 0.05 0.63
N SER A 149 -16.81 -1.18 1.15
CA SER A 149 -17.22 -2.35 0.38
C SER A 149 -18.69 -2.25 -0.03
N ALA A 150 -19.57 -1.90 0.89
CA ALA A 150 -21.00 -1.72 0.61
C ALA A 150 -21.22 -0.62 -0.45
N GLU A 151 -20.54 0.52 -0.30
CA GLU A 151 -20.61 1.62 -1.26
C GLU A 151 -20.09 1.21 -2.66
N LEU A 152 -19.00 0.44 -2.71
CA LEU A 152 -18.46 -0.04 -3.99
C LEU A 152 -19.42 -1.02 -4.68
N MET A 153 -20.04 -1.92 -3.92
CA MET A 153 -21.07 -2.83 -4.44
C MET A 153 -22.25 -2.06 -4.99
N GLU A 154 -22.80 -1.10 -4.25
CA GLU A 154 -23.89 -0.24 -4.70
C GLU A 154 -23.53 0.52 -5.98
N LYS A 155 -22.37 1.19 -6.00
CA LYS A 155 -21.84 1.91 -7.17
C LYS A 155 -21.69 1.01 -8.40
N SER A 156 -21.39 -0.26 -8.19
CA SER A 156 -21.15 -1.24 -9.25
C SER A 156 -22.38 -2.06 -9.61
N ASN A 157 -23.53 -1.82 -8.96
CA ASN A 157 -24.77 -2.62 -9.08
C ASN A 157 -24.53 -4.11 -8.80
N LEU A 158 -23.64 -4.43 -7.86
CA LEU A 158 -23.32 -5.79 -7.43
C LEU A 158 -24.09 -6.13 -6.15
N LYS A 159 -24.49 -7.41 -6.04
CA LYS A 159 -25.08 -8.00 -4.84
C LYS A 159 -24.07 -8.93 -4.18
N SER A 160 -24.33 -9.34 -2.94
CA SER A 160 -23.44 -10.26 -2.20
C SER A 160 -23.27 -11.63 -2.89
N GLU A 161 -24.24 -12.03 -3.70
CA GLU A 161 -24.22 -13.27 -4.46
C GLU A 161 -23.38 -13.21 -5.73
N ASP A 162 -22.90 -12.03 -6.12
CA ASP A 162 -22.06 -11.80 -7.31
C ASP A 162 -20.57 -11.83 -6.97
N ILE A 163 -20.18 -11.99 -5.67
CA ILE A 163 -18.80 -11.91 -5.19
C ILE A 163 -18.32 -13.23 -4.57
#